data_66f0b67c915f684a5b116f6f3d21c93b
#
_entry.id   66f0b67c915f684a5b116f6f3d21c93b
#
_cell.length_a   1.000
_cell.length_b   1.000
_cell.length_c   1.000
_cell.angle_alpha   90.00
_cell.angle_beta   90.00
_cell.angle_gamma   90.00
#
_symmetry.space_group_name_H-M   'P 1'
#
loop_
_entity.id
_entity.type
_entity.pdbx_description
1 polymer ?
#
loop_
_entity_poly.entity_id
_entity_poly.type
_entity_poly.pdbx_seq_one_letter_code
_entity_poly.pdbx_strand_id
1 'polypeptide(L)'
;MLRFTTAGESHGKALVTIVEGLPAGLPITAEWVDRELYRRMQGYGRGARMKIEQDRIEWISGVRSGETLGSPVAMLILNRDWANWEDVMAHEAAETVGELRRRRVTRPRPGHADLAGVLKYDRLDARDILERASARETTARVAAGALAKRLLDEFGVEIGSHVISLGGVRISATELPVPLNPVADRSEVRVLDSEAEGEIMRRIDAAKKGGDTLGGEVEVVARGVCVGLGSHVSWDRKLDGRLAGMLMSIPAVKGVEIGMGFEAARRPGSEVHDPIEAGPLGPARAEGKGARPAADPKGGFRRPTNNAGGLEGGITTGEPVVVKVGMKPISTLMSPLPTIDLQSGQPAKAVSERSDITAVPAMGVIAEAMVALALADAMLEKFGGDSLTEMRRNYDGYVGSLGSRWAVRSSEG
;
A
#
# COMPACT_ATOMS: atom_id res chain seq x y z
N MET A 1 -11.08 15.48 2.49
CA MET A 1 -11.16 14.13 1.87
C MET A 1 -10.07 14.02 0.83
N LEU A 2 -9.19 13.04 0.98
CA LEU A 2 -8.13 12.75 0.03
C LEU A 2 -8.69 11.84 -1.07
N ARG A 3 -8.48 12.21 -2.32
CA ARG A 3 -8.88 11.40 -3.47
C ARG A 3 -7.69 11.19 -4.39
N PHE A 4 -7.62 10.03 -5.00
CA PHE A 4 -6.63 9.80 -6.04
C PHE A 4 -7.23 9.03 -7.21
N THR A 5 -6.71 9.28 -8.38
CA THR A 5 -7.06 8.57 -9.61
C THR A 5 -5.79 8.18 -10.34
N THR A 6 -5.78 6.98 -10.90
CA THR A 6 -4.68 6.47 -11.72
C THR A 6 -5.16 6.14 -13.13
N ALA A 7 -4.33 6.40 -14.12
CA ALA A 7 -4.59 6.07 -15.52
C ALA A 7 -3.33 5.49 -16.17
N GLY A 8 -3.48 4.93 -17.37
CA GLY A 8 -2.40 4.34 -18.16
C GLY A 8 -2.37 2.81 -18.13
N GLU A 9 -1.77 2.24 -19.14
CA GLU A 9 -1.62 0.82 -19.41
C GLU A 9 -0.18 0.38 -19.17
N SER A 10 0.00 -0.94 -18.97
CA SER A 10 1.32 -1.53 -18.67
C SER A 10 2.37 -1.22 -19.74
N HIS A 11 1.99 -1.32 -21.01
CA HIS A 11 2.85 -1.03 -22.15
C HIS A 11 2.40 0.22 -22.93
N GLY A 12 1.50 1.04 -22.35
CA GLY A 12 1.16 2.37 -22.86
C GLY A 12 2.30 3.36 -22.69
N LYS A 13 2.12 4.58 -23.17
CA LYS A 13 3.14 5.63 -23.17
C LYS A 13 3.60 6.02 -21.76
N ALA A 14 2.66 6.09 -20.81
CA ALA A 14 2.92 6.52 -19.45
C ALA A 14 1.82 6.03 -18.48
N LEU A 15 2.13 6.11 -17.18
CA LEU A 15 1.13 6.10 -16.12
C LEU A 15 0.93 7.53 -15.61
N VAL A 16 -0.30 7.82 -15.20
CA VAL A 16 -0.67 9.11 -14.62
C VAL A 16 -1.29 8.86 -13.24
N THR A 17 -0.95 9.72 -12.29
CA THR A 17 -1.65 9.77 -11.01
C THR A 17 -2.06 11.21 -10.71
N ILE A 18 -3.27 11.39 -10.21
CA ILE A 18 -3.80 12.68 -9.75
C ILE A 18 -4.24 12.50 -8.31
N VAL A 19 -3.77 13.39 -7.43
CA VAL A 19 -4.12 13.41 -6.00
C VAL A 19 -4.74 14.75 -5.67
N GLU A 20 -5.93 14.72 -5.08
CA GLU A 20 -6.70 15.90 -4.66
C GLU A 20 -6.89 15.89 -3.15
N GLY A 21 -6.98 17.09 -2.57
CA GLY A 21 -7.27 17.28 -1.14
C GLY A 21 -6.04 17.32 -0.24
N LEU A 22 -4.83 17.42 -0.80
CA LEU A 22 -3.64 17.72 -0.01
C LEU A 22 -3.63 19.19 0.42
N PRO A 23 -3.24 19.52 1.67
CA PRO A 23 -3.13 20.90 2.10
C PRO A 23 -2.00 21.63 1.37
N ALA A 24 -2.11 22.94 1.20
CA ALA A 24 -1.02 23.79 0.71
C ALA A 24 0.14 23.81 1.71
N GLY A 25 1.37 23.98 1.20
CA GLY A 25 2.57 24.11 2.02
C GLY A 25 3.14 22.78 2.54
N LEU A 26 2.69 21.64 2.01
CA LEU A 26 3.34 20.35 2.31
C LEU A 26 4.66 20.28 1.54
N PRO A 27 5.83 20.21 2.21
CA PRO A 27 7.12 20.07 1.55
C PRO A 27 7.21 18.71 0.84
N ILE A 28 7.54 18.72 -0.46
CA ILE A 28 7.65 17.51 -1.27
C ILE A 28 8.65 17.69 -2.40
N THR A 29 9.45 16.67 -2.66
CA THR A 29 10.39 16.64 -3.79
C THR A 29 10.15 15.41 -4.66
N ALA A 30 10.62 15.43 -5.91
CA ALA A 30 10.55 14.27 -6.79
C ALA A 30 11.34 13.09 -6.22
N GLU A 31 12.50 13.35 -5.61
CA GLU A 31 13.37 12.32 -5.01
C GLU A 31 12.66 11.56 -3.87
N TRP A 32 11.77 12.23 -3.12
CA TRP A 32 10.95 11.56 -2.11
C TRP A 32 10.04 10.52 -2.74
N VAL A 33 9.35 10.87 -3.80
CA VAL A 33 8.44 9.96 -4.53
C VAL A 33 9.25 8.86 -5.24
N ASP A 34 10.31 9.24 -5.94
CA ASP A 34 11.18 8.32 -6.69
C ASP A 34 11.81 7.27 -5.78
N ARG A 35 12.13 7.60 -4.53
CA ARG A 35 12.62 6.63 -3.53
C ARG A 35 11.58 5.55 -3.25
N GLU A 36 10.32 5.88 -3.09
CA GLU A 36 9.25 4.90 -2.88
C GLU A 36 9.02 4.05 -4.13
N LEU A 37 9.09 4.65 -5.32
CA LEU A 37 9.04 3.92 -6.58
C LEU A 37 10.23 2.96 -6.72
N TYR A 38 11.43 3.38 -6.36
CA TYR A 38 12.62 2.54 -6.34
C TYR A 38 12.47 1.35 -5.41
N ARG A 39 11.99 1.55 -4.16
CA ARG A 39 11.72 0.47 -3.20
C ARG A 39 10.75 -0.57 -3.77
N ARG A 40 9.68 -0.13 -4.46
CA ARG A 40 8.71 -1.01 -5.11
C ARG A 40 9.35 -1.89 -6.21
N MET A 41 10.37 -1.41 -6.88
CA MET A 41 11.05 -2.15 -7.95
C MET A 41 11.99 -3.24 -7.43
N GLN A 42 12.41 -3.17 -6.17
CA GLN A 42 13.35 -4.11 -5.58
C GLN A 42 12.71 -5.48 -5.32
N GLY A 43 13.55 -6.46 -5.05
CA GLY A 43 13.17 -7.80 -4.61
C GLY A 43 13.73 -8.92 -5.48
N TYR A 44 14.13 -10.01 -4.83
CA TYR A 44 14.57 -11.23 -5.51
C TYR A 44 13.39 -11.92 -6.24
N GLY A 45 13.66 -12.54 -7.37
CA GLY A 45 12.62 -13.17 -8.17
C GLY A 45 11.86 -12.23 -9.11
N ARG A 46 12.28 -10.97 -9.23
CA ARG A 46 11.72 -10.00 -10.18
C ARG A 46 12.16 -10.28 -11.61
N GLY A 47 11.27 -9.99 -12.56
CA GLY A 47 11.51 -10.18 -13.99
C GLY A 47 12.51 -9.16 -14.58
N ALA A 48 13.03 -9.48 -15.77
CA ALA A 48 14.01 -8.65 -16.47
C ALA A 48 13.52 -7.21 -16.75
N ARG A 49 12.21 -6.98 -16.83
CA ARG A 49 11.61 -5.65 -17.03
C ARG A 49 12.02 -4.66 -15.94
N MET A 50 12.18 -5.10 -14.70
CA MET A 50 12.62 -4.23 -13.59
C MET A 50 14.03 -3.64 -13.79
N LYS A 51 14.83 -4.23 -14.67
CA LYS A 51 16.14 -3.70 -15.05
C LYS A 51 16.06 -2.59 -16.12
N ILE A 52 14.99 -2.58 -16.90
CA ILE A 52 14.73 -1.60 -17.98
C ILE A 52 14.04 -0.37 -17.41
N GLU A 53 13.00 -0.59 -16.62
CA GLU A 53 12.23 0.49 -15.99
C GLU A 53 13.03 1.11 -14.85
N GLN A 54 13.13 2.42 -14.87
CA GLN A 54 13.61 3.25 -13.76
C GLN A 54 12.51 4.26 -13.50
N ASP A 55 11.52 3.82 -12.72
CA ASP A 55 10.34 4.63 -12.43
C ASP A 55 10.74 5.93 -11.74
N ARG A 56 10.42 7.05 -12.37
CA ARG A 56 10.56 8.40 -11.87
C ARG A 56 9.34 9.21 -12.24
N ILE A 57 9.00 10.15 -11.39
CA ILE A 57 7.90 11.06 -11.68
C ILE A 57 8.37 12.32 -12.43
N GLU A 58 7.45 12.85 -13.21
CA GLU A 58 7.48 14.22 -13.70
C GLU A 58 6.29 14.97 -13.13
N TRP A 59 6.54 16.09 -12.45
CA TRP A 59 5.45 16.93 -11.95
C TRP A 59 4.74 17.61 -13.11
N ILE A 60 3.40 17.47 -13.16
CA ILE A 60 2.56 18.17 -14.14
C ILE A 60 1.88 19.37 -13.50
N SER A 61 1.42 19.23 -12.24
CA SER A 61 0.74 20.31 -11.51
C SER A 61 0.78 20.10 -10.00
N GLY A 62 0.34 21.10 -9.25
CA GLY A 62 0.05 21.04 -7.83
C GLY A 62 1.25 21.22 -6.90
N VAL A 63 2.46 21.32 -7.43
CA VAL A 63 3.70 21.55 -6.67
C VAL A 63 4.47 22.73 -7.28
N ARG A 64 4.97 23.62 -6.42
CA ARG A 64 5.83 24.75 -6.82
C ARG A 64 6.82 25.06 -5.69
N SER A 65 8.07 25.33 -6.06
CA SER A 65 9.14 25.67 -5.10
C SER A 65 9.30 24.64 -3.97
N GLY A 66 9.04 23.33 -4.27
CA GLY A 66 9.17 22.24 -3.29
C GLY A 66 7.99 22.07 -2.33
N GLU A 67 6.85 22.71 -2.57
CA GLU A 67 5.66 22.64 -1.71
C GLU A 67 4.38 22.45 -2.55
N THR A 68 3.39 21.79 -1.95
CA THR A 68 2.04 21.67 -2.52
C THR A 68 1.31 23.01 -2.52
N LEU A 69 0.39 23.18 -3.47
CA LEU A 69 -0.38 24.42 -3.64
C LEU A 69 -1.84 24.33 -3.11
N GLY A 70 -2.27 23.15 -2.61
CA GLY A 70 -3.69 22.90 -2.31
C GLY A 70 -4.52 22.54 -3.54
N SER A 71 -3.99 22.71 -4.75
CA SER A 71 -4.60 22.28 -6.01
C SER A 71 -4.28 20.82 -6.31
N PRO A 72 -4.97 20.16 -7.28
CA PRO A 72 -4.65 18.80 -7.66
C PRO A 72 -3.18 18.61 -8.03
N VAL A 73 -2.55 17.62 -7.42
CA VAL A 73 -1.18 17.20 -7.75
C VAL A 73 -1.26 16.13 -8.82
N ALA A 74 -0.71 16.42 -10.01
CA ALA A 74 -0.62 15.44 -11.09
C ALA A 74 0.85 15.07 -11.36
N MET A 75 1.07 13.75 -11.50
CA MET A 75 2.38 13.16 -11.78
C MET A 75 2.30 12.23 -12.98
N LEU A 76 3.30 12.28 -13.83
CA LEU A 76 3.50 11.40 -14.97
C LEU A 76 4.68 10.47 -14.71
N ILE A 77 4.53 9.19 -15.08
CA ILE A 77 5.59 8.17 -15.02
C ILE A 77 5.70 7.54 -16.40
N LEU A 78 6.78 7.85 -17.13
CA LEU A 78 6.99 7.34 -18.48
C LEU A 78 7.31 5.84 -18.46
N ASN A 79 6.76 5.09 -19.41
CA ASN A 79 7.16 3.72 -19.67
C ASN A 79 8.33 3.72 -20.67
N ARG A 80 9.50 3.29 -20.22
CA ARG A 80 10.71 3.27 -21.08
C ARG A 80 10.63 2.27 -22.23
N ASP A 81 9.82 1.23 -22.06
CA ASP A 81 9.61 0.22 -23.08
C ASP A 81 8.59 0.63 -24.17
N TRP A 82 8.01 1.84 -24.07
CA TRP A 82 6.98 2.36 -24.99
C TRP A 82 7.36 2.22 -26.47
N ALA A 83 8.59 2.55 -26.86
CA ALA A 83 9.04 2.48 -28.26
C ALA A 83 8.91 1.08 -28.89
N ASN A 84 8.93 0.01 -28.08
CA ASN A 84 8.73 -1.37 -28.53
C ASN A 84 7.25 -1.76 -28.62
N TRP A 85 6.33 -0.89 -28.18
CA TRP A 85 4.91 -1.16 -28.06
C TRP A 85 4.03 -0.15 -28.79
N GLU A 86 4.59 0.89 -29.38
CA GLU A 86 3.89 2.00 -29.99
C GLU A 86 2.86 1.51 -31.04
N ASP A 87 3.27 0.61 -31.93
CA ASP A 87 2.38 0.02 -32.95
C ASP A 87 1.26 -0.84 -32.35
N VAL A 88 1.51 -1.49 -31.19
CA VAL A 88 0.55 -2.40 -30.53
C VAL A 88 -0.46 -1.64 -29.69
N MET A 89 -0.03 -0.54 -29.07
CA MET A 89 -0.81 0.27 -28.14
C MET A 89 -1.19 1.64 -28.73
N ALA A 90 -1.14 1.78 -30.07
CA ALA A 90 -1.54 3.00 -30.77
C ALA A 90 -2.97 3.41 -30.41
N HIS A 91 -3.19 4.71 -30.22
CA HIS A 91 -4.51 5.26 -29.90
C HIS A 91 -5.39 5.44 -31.15
N GLU A 92 -4.77 5.65 -32.31
CA GLU A 92 -5.44 5.84 -33.59
C GLU A 92 -5.82 4.48 -34.20
N ALA A 93 -6.91 4.48 -34.96
CA ALA A 93 -7.27 3.31 -35.73
C ALA A 93 -6.21 3.06 -36.82
N ALA A 94 -5.67 1.82 -36.88
CA ALA A 94 -4.74 1.48 -37.95
C ALA A 94 -5.45 1.44 -39.30
N GLU A 95 -4.81 2.00 -40.33
CA GLU A 95 -5.32 1.99 -41.69
C GLU A 95 -5.41 0.56 -42.28
N THR A 96 -4.63 -0.38 -41.75
CA THR A 96 -4.59 -1.78 -42.14
C THR A 96 -4.89 -2.71 -40.97
N VAL A 97 -5.97 -3.51 -41.10
CA VAL A 97 -6.43 -4.49 -40.09
C VAL A 97 -5.36 -5.55 -39.74
N GLY A 98 -4.32 -5.71 -40.58
CA GLY A 98 -3.21 -6.64 -40.36
C GLY A 98 -2.21 -6.22 -39.29
N GLU A 99 -1.99 -4.91 -39.09
CA GLU A 99 -1.00 -4.38 -38.16
C GLU A 99 -1.50 -4.35 -36.70
N LEU A 100 -2.79 -4.08 -36.49
CA LEU A 100 -3.44 -4.14 -35.16
C LEU A 100 -3.43 -5.53 -34.53
N ARG A 101 -3.18 -6.59 -35.28
CA ARG A 101 -3.22 -7.97 -34.80
C ARG A 101 -1.89 -8.48 -34.27
N ARG A 102 -0.83 -7.69 -34.33
CA ARG A 102 0.44 -8.05 -33.70
C ARG A 102 0.25 -8.11 -32.18
N ARG A 103 0.64 -9.25 -31.57
CA ARG A 103 0.54 -9.53 -30.14
C ARG A 103 -0.88 -9.57 -29.56
N ARG A 104 -1.92 -9.85 -30.37
CA ARG A 104 -3.26 -10.13 -29.87
C ARG A 104 -3.26 -11.31 -28.90
N VAL A 105 -4.02 -11.19 -27.80
CA VAL A 105 -4.14 -12.21 -26.77
C VAL A 105 -5.53 -12.83 -26.83
N THR A 106 -5.62 -14.06 -27.37
CA THR A 106 -6.87 -14.84 -27.46
C THR A 106 -6.94 -15.97 -26.43
N ARG A 107 -5.85 -16.25 -25.71
CA ARG A 107 -5.74 -17.35 -24.74
C ARG A 107 -5.62 -16.79 -23.33
N PRO A 108 -6.76 -16.54 -22.64
CA PRO A 108 -6.78 -15.89 -21.33
C PRO A 108 -6.05 -16.72 -20.27
N ARG A 109 -5.42 -16.04 -19.33
CA ARG A 109 -4.71 -16.66 -18.21
C ARG A 109 -5.68 -17.02 -17.09
N PRO A 110 -5.71 -18.28 -16.63
CA PRO A 110 -6.43 -18.64 -15.41
C PRO A 110 -5.94 -17.79 -14.20
N GLY A 111 -6.88 -17.30 -13.40
CA GLY A 111 -6.57 -16.48 -12.24
C GLY A 111 -6.23 -15.01 -12.53
N HIS A 112 -6.31 -14.55 -13.78
CA HIS A 112 -6.19 -13.16 -14.19
C HIS A 112 -7.55 -12.56 -14.58
N ALA A 113 -7.59 -11.25 -14.82
CA ALA A 113 -8.81 -10.55 -15.23
C ALA A 113 -9.20 -10.84 -16.70
N ASP A 114 -8.35 -11.50 -17.47
CA ASP A 114 -8.45 -11.65 -18.92
C ASP A 114 -9.83 -12.10 -19.39
N LEU A 115 -10.29 -13.29 -18.96
CA LEU A 115 -11.56 -13.85 -19.42
C LEU A 115 -12.77 -13.05 -18.92
N ALA A 116 -12.80 -12.75 -17.61
CA ALA A 116 -13.91 -12.00 -17.05
C ALA A 116 -14.00 -10.57 -17.63
N GLY A 117 -12.85 -9.97 -17.92
CA GLY A 117 -12.77 -8.64 -18.51
C GLY A 117 -13.26 -8.60 -19.95
N VAL A 118 -12.82 -9.52 -20.82
CA VAL A 118 -13.29 -9.55 -22.24
C VAL A 118 -14.79 -9.78 -22.31
N LEU A 119 -15.34 -10.65 -21.45
CA LEU A 119 -16.79 -10.87 -21.37
C LEU A 119 -17.54 -9.62 -20.87
N LYS A 120 -16.99 -8.94 -19.83
CA LYS A 120 -17.65 -7.77 -19.25
C LYS A 120 -17.67 -6.57 -20.19
N TYR A 121 -16.56 -6.33 -20.91
CA TYR A 121 -16.38 -5.14 -21.73
C TYR A 121 -16.61 -5.40 -23.24
N ASP A 122 -17.13 -6.58 -23.60
CA ASP A 122 -17.39 -6.99 -24.99
C ASP A 122 -16.15 -6.82 -25.89
N ARG A 123 -15.02 -7.38 -25.46
CA ARG A 123 -13.76 -7.32 -26.19
C ARG A 123 -13.40 -8.69 -26.77
N LEU A 124 -12.67 -8.67 -27.86
CA LEU A 124 -12.19 -9.91 -28.53
C LEU A 124 -10.67 -10.13 -28.33
N ASP A 125 -10.01 -9.15 -27.77
CA ASP A 125 -8.58 -9.19 -27.45
C ASP A 125 -8.40 -8.97 -25.94
N ALA A 126 -7.87 -9.97 -25.25
CA ALA A 126 -7.62 -9.87 -23.82
C ALA A 126 -6.52 -8.85 -23.48
N ARG A 127 -5.78 -8.35 -24.49
CA ARG A 127 -4.82 -7.25 -24.31
C ARG A 127 -5.52 -5.99 -23.83
N ASP A 128 -6.70 -5.68 -24.32
CA ASP A 128 -7.51 -4.52 -23.89
C ASP A 128 -7.83 -4.54 -22.38
N ILE A 129 -7.74 -5.71 -21.76
CA ILE A 129 -8.00 -5.91 -20.33
C ILE A 129 -6.69 -6.00 -19.54
N LEU A 130 -5.76 -6.83 -19.99
CA LEU A 130 -4.56 -7.19 -19.22
C LEU A 130 -3.60 -6.00 -19.03
N GLU A 131 -3.59 -5.07 -19.96
CA GLU A 131 -2.71 -3.92 -19.91
C GLU A 131 -3.06 -3.02 -18.68
N ARG A 132 -4.33 -2.79 -18.43
CA ARG A 132 -4.78 -2.05 -17.24
C ARG A 132 -4.82 -2.91 -15.98
N ALA A 133 -5.11 -4.20 -16.09
CA ALA A 133 -5.14 -5.14 -14.95
C ALA A 133 -3.74 -5.56 -14.46
N SER A 134 -2.70 -5.08 -15.12
CA SER A 134 -1.30 -5.36 -14.79
C SER A 134 -0.89 -4.74 -13.46
N ALA A 135 0.01 -5.43 -12.73
CA ALA A 135 0.65 -4.89 -11.52
C ALA A 135 1.45 -3.59 -11.77
N ARG A 136 1.73 -3.23 -13.02
CA ARG A 136 2.36 -1.95 -13.41
C ARG A 136 1.56 -0.74 -12.90
N GLU A 137 0.23 -0.84 -12.88
CA GLU A 137 -0.68 0.19 -12.37
C GLU A 137 -0.35 0.61 -10.93
N THR A 138 0.15 -0.32 -10.11
CA THR A 138 0.51 -0.04 -8.71
C THR A 138 1.67 0.96 -8.56
N THR A 139 2.45 1.21 -9.61
CA THR A 139 3.45 2.29 -9.62
C THR A 139 2.80 3.66 -9.40
N ALA A 140 1.68 3.93 -10.07
CA ALA A 140 0.91 5.16 -9.89
C ALA A 140 0.30 5.24 -8.48
N ARG A 141 -0.14 4.11 -7.88
CA ARG A 141 -0.61 4.09 -6.48
C ARG A 141 0.50 4.39 -5.49
N VAL A 142 1.71 3.86 -5.72
CA VAL A 142 2.87 4.14 -4.86
C VAL A 142 3.26 5.61 -4.95
N ALA A 143 3.19 6.23 -6.13
CA ALA A 143 3.42 7.66 -6.28
C ALA A 143 2.40 8.50 -5.48
N ALA A 144 1.09 8.14 -5.55
CA ALA A 144 0.07 8.77 -4.72
C ALA A 144 0.31 8.55 -3.21
N GLY A 145 0.65 7.32 -2.84
CA GLY A 145 0.94 6.94 -1.45
C GLY A 145 2.18 7.63 -0.88
N ALA A 146 3.17 7.96 -1.71
CA ALA A 146 4.35 8.72 -1.30
C ALA A 146 4.00 10.15 -0.84
N LEU A 147 3.01 10.79 -1.48
CA LEU A 147 2.47 12.09 -1.03
C LEU A 147 1.75 11.95 0.31
N ALA A 148 0.95 10.88 0.46
CA ALA A 148 0.27 10.58 1.72
C ALA A 148 1.25 10.28 2.85
N LYS A 149 2.31 9.49 2.60
CA LYS A 149 3.39 9.24 3.57
C LYS A 149 4.08 10.54 3.99
N ARG A 150 4.33 11.45 3.04
CA ARG A 150 4.96 12.73 3.35
C ARG A 150 4.08 13.59 4.27
N LEU A 151 2.75 13.60 4.00
CA LEU A 151 1.81 14.29 4.88
C LEU A 151 1.81 13.68 6.30
N LEU A 152 1.77 12.37 6.40
CA LEU A 152 1.77 11.65 7.67
C LEU A 152 3.08 11.83 8.46
N ASP A 153 4.22 11.88 7.78
CA ASP A 153 5.54 12.14 8.35
C ASP A 153 5.61 13.51 9.07
N GLU A 154 4.91 14.54 8.56
CA GLU A 154 4.77 15.84 9.21
C GLU A 154 4.11 15.75 10.59
N PHE A 155 3.39 14.70 10.88
CA PHE A 155 2.72 14.44 12.16
C PHE A 155 3.36 13.28 12.94
N GLY A 156 4.56 12.86 12.56
CA GLY A 156 5.33 11.81 13.23
C GLY A 156 4.79 10.40 13.02
N VAL A 157 4.00 10.18 11.97
CA VAL A 157 3.51 8.84 11.61
C VAL A 157 4.49 8.16 10.65
N GLU A 158 5.10 7.06 11.11
CA GLU A 158 5.99 6.20 10.35
C GLU A 158 5.24 4.97 9.84
N ILE A 159 5.38 4.63 8.55
CA ILE A 159 4.80 3.43 7.96
C ILE A 159 5.90 2.57 7.36
N GLY A 160 5.95 1.32 7.81
CA GLY A 160 6.88 0.33 7.31
C GLY A 160 6.23 -1.02 7.10
N SER A 161 6.89 -1.90 6.33
CA SER A 161 6.43 -3.26 6.10
C SER A 161 7.57 -4.26 6.03
N HIS A 162 7.25 -5.51 6.29
CA HIS A 162 8.14 -6.64 6.07
C HIS A 162 7.36 -7.87 5.60
N VAL A 163 8.06 -8.81 4.99
CA VAL A 163 7.48 -10.09 4.57
C VAL A 163 7.45 -11.01 5.78
N ILE A 164 6.28 -11.60 6.05
CA ILE A 164 6.05 -12.56 7.15
C ILE A 164 5.86 -13.99 6.65
N SER A 165 5.59 -14.17 5.35
CA SER A 165 5.56 -15.48 4.70
C SER A 165 5.83 -15.35 3.21
N LEU A 166 6.62 -16.25 2.61
CA LEU A 166 6.79 -16.33 1.17
C LEU A 166 7.11 -17.79 0.74
N GLY A 167 6.37 -18.26 -0.28
CA GLY A 167 6.56 -19.60 -0.81
C GLY A 167 6.37 -20.72 0.21
N GLY A 168 5.53 -20.49 1.23
CA GLY A 168 5.25 -21.44 2.33
C GLY A 168 6.26 -21.38 3.49
N VAL A 169 7.32 -20.57 3.39
CA VAL A 169 8.21 -20.29 4.52
C VAL A 169 7.59 -19.19 5.37
N ARG A 170 7.37 -19.45 6.66
CA ARG A 170 6.89 -18.47 7.64
C ARG A 170 8.05 -17.93 8.47
N ILE A 171 7.94 -16.67 8.85
CA ILE A 171 8.95 -15.95 9.62
C ILE A 171 8.35 -15.61 10.98
N SER A 172 9.11 -15.91 12.01
CA SER A 172 8.76 -15.63 13.41
C SER A 172 9.61 -14.47 13.93
N ALA A 173 9.40 -13.27 13.41
CA ALA A 173 9.99 -12.08 14.01
C ALA A 173 9.24 -11.73 15.29
N THR A 174 9.92 -11.69 16.43
CA THR A 174 9.34 -11.36 17.73
C THR A 174 9.40 -9.88 18.06
N GLU A 175 10.38 -9.17 17.53
CA GLU A 175 10.54 -7.73 17.71
C GLU A 175 10.71 -7.01 16.38
N LEU A 176 9.94 -5.94 16.21
CA LEU A 176 10.00 -5.11 15.01
C LEU A 176 10.93 -3.92 15.24
N PRO A 177 11.97 -3.74 14.40
CA PRO A 177 12.88 -2.62 14.51
C PRO A 177 12.16 -1.27 14.30
N VAL A 178 12.74 -0.22 14.85
CA VAL A 178 12.30 1.17 14.67
C VAL A 178 13.52 1.99 14.23
N PRO A 179 13.51 2.51 13.01
CA PRO A 179 12.54 2.39 11.93
C PRO A 179 12.55 0.99 11.27
N LEU A 180 11.39 0.56 10.75
CA LEU A 180 11.24 -0.79 10.17
C LEU A 180 11.86 -0.91 8.77
N ASN A 181 11.54 0.02 7.86
CA ASN A 181 11.93 -0.06 6.46
C ASN A 181 13.45 -0.12 6.21
N PRO A 182 14.30 0.66 6.89
CA PRO A 182 15.74 0.60 6.68
C PRO A 182 16.36 -0.77 7.00
N VAL A 183 15.70 -1.58 7.83
CA VAL A 183 16.14 -2.94 8.14
C VAL A 183 15.56 -3.93 7.13
N ALA A 184 14.25 -3.88 6.88
CA ALA A 184 13.59 -4.75 5.92
C ALA A 184 14.14 -4.59 4.49
N ASP A 185 14.44 -3.37 4.06
CA ASP A 185 14.95 -3.07 2.71
C ASP A 185 16.39 -3.57 2.45
N ARG A 186 17.11 -4.03 3.49
CA ARG A 186 18.43 -4.68 3.31
C ARG A 186 18.31 -6.11 2.82
N SER A 187 17.21 -6.78 3.12
CA SER A 187 16.92 -8.12 2.64
C SER A 187 16.38 -8.07 1.21
N GLU A 188 16.90 -8.92 0.33
CA GLU A 188 16.41 -9.03 -1.05
C GLU A 188 14.94 -9.47 -1.15
N VAL A 189 14.40 -10.08 -0.10
CA VAL A 189 13.00 -10.51 -0.01
C VAL A 189 12.22 -9.78 1.10
N ARG A 190 12.84 -8.74 1.71
CA ARG A 190 12.26 -7.87 2.73
C ARG A 190 11.82 -8.60 4.00
N VAL A 191 12.55 -9.62 4.40
CA VAL A 191 12.38 -10.33 5.68
C VAL A 191 13.28 -9.75 6.77
N LEU A 192 12.96 -10.00 8.04
CA LEU A 192 13.76 -9.60 9.19
C LEU A 192 14.67 -10.74 9.71
N ASP A 193 14.55 -11.92 9.12
CA ASP A 193 15.25 -13.14 9.50
C ASP A 193 16.15 -13.62 8.35
N SER A 194 17.46 -13.63 8.58
CA SER A 194 18.45 -14.02 7.56
C SER A 194 18.46 -15.50 7.21
N GLU A 195 18.05 -16.39 8.15
CA GLU A 195 17.95 -17.82 7.85
C GLU A 195 16.75 -18.09 6.94
N ALA A 196 15.61 -17.45 7.24
CA ALA A 196 14.41 -17.49 6.40
C ALA A 196 14.67 -16.90 5.02
N GLU A 197 15.48 -15.83 4.90
CA GLU A 197 15.87 -15.23 3.60
C GLU A 197 16.49 -16.28 2.68
N GLY A 198 17.47 -17.02 3.16
CA GLY A 198 18.16 -18.05 2.37
C GLY A 198 17.22 -19.18 1.92
N GLU A 199 16.28 -19.62 2.77
CA GLU A 199 15.29 -20.63 2.38
C GLU A 199 14.29 -20.09 1.36
N ILE A 200 13.81 -18.87 1.53
CA ILE A 200 12.89 -18.21 0.59
C ILE A 200 13.56 -18.08 -0.80
N MET A 201 14.81 -17.65 -0.86
CA MET A 201 15.54 -17.53 -2.13
C MET A 201 15.66 -18.90 -2.83
N ARG A 202 15.95 -19.97 -2.09
CA ARG A 202 15.94 -21.35 -2.65
C ARG A 202 14.58 -21.74 -3.21
N ARG A 203 13.48 -21.39 -2.53
CA ARG A 203 12.10 -21.63 -3.01
C ARG A 203 11.80 -20.87 -4.29
N ILE A 204 12.23 -19.61 -4.37
CA ILE A 204 12.07 -18.78 -5.57
C ILE A 204 12.83 -19.40 -6.76
N ASP A 205 14.07 -19.85 -6.55
CA ASP A 205 14.86 -20.51 -7.59
C ASP A 205 14.25 -21.83 -8.04
N ALA A 206 13.73 -22.62 -7.12
CA ALA A 206 13.03 -23.86 -7.45
C ALA A 206 11.76 -23.59 -8.26
N ALA A 207 10.95 -22.61 -7.86
CA ALA A 207 9.76 -22.20 -8.62
C ALA A 207 10.12 -21.70 -10.03
N LYS A 208 11.20 -20.90 -10.16
CA LYS A 208 11.71 -20.44 -11.45
C LYS A 208 12.09 -21.59 -12.37
N LYS A 209 12.80 -22.61 -11.84
CA LYS A 209 13.16 -23.81 -12.61
C LYS A 209 11.93 -24.63 -13.01
N GLY A 210 10.91 -24.68 -12.14
CA GLY A 210 9.64 -25.36 -12.41
C GLY A 210 8.70 -24.59 -13.34
N GLY A 211 8.99 -23.35 -13.67
CA GLY A 211 8.12 -22.49 -14.45
C GLY A 211 6.87 -22.02 -13.70
N ASP A 212 6.94 -21.93 -12.37
CA ASP A 212 5.85 -21.61 -11.45
C ASP A 212 6.09 -20.25 -10.77
N THR A 213 5.15 -19.81 -9.92
CA THR A 213 5.17 -18.55 -9.19
C THR A 213 4.79 -18.75 -7.72
N LEU A 214 5.22 -17.83 -6.86
CA LEU A 214 5.02 -17.92 -5.42
C LEU A 214 4.24 -16.71 -4.89
N GLY A 215 3.31 -16.98 -3.98
CA GLY A 215 2.62 -16.00 -3.16
C GLY A 215 3.22 -15.89 -1.78
N GLY A 216 2.63 -15.03 -0.95
CA GLY A 216 3.06 -14.84 0.43
C GLY A 216 2.28 -13.75 1.14
N GLU A 217 2.76 -13.40 2.32
CA GLU A 217 2.11 -12.47 3.24
C GLU A 217 3.09 -11.39 3.68
N VAL A 218 2.60 -10.17 3.81
CA VAL A 218 3.34 -9.05 4.40
C VAL A 218 2.58 -8.49 5.59
N GLU A 219 3.33 -7.93 6.53
CA GLU A 219 2.78 -7.11 7.61
C GLU A 219 3.18 -5.66 7.38
N VAL A 220 2.22 -4.75 7.51
CA VAL A 220 2.42 -3.29 7.47
C VAL A 220 2.11 -2.73 8.84
N VAL A 221 3.01 -1.90 9.33
CA VAL A 221 2.89 -1.26 10.64
C VAL A 221 2.98 0.25 10.48
N ALA A 222 1.97 0.96 10.98
CA ALA A 222 1.98 2.42 11.09
C ALA A 222 2.11 2.82 12.57
N ARG A 223 3.20 3.47 12.93
CA ARG A 223 3.49 3.97 14.27
C ARG A 223 3.25 5.48 14.35
N GLY A 224 3.01 5.99 15.55
CA GLY A 224 2.79 7.42 15.79
C GLY A 224 1.39 7.92 15.40
N VAL A 225 0.48 7.02 15.04
CA VAL A 225 -0.92 7.36 14.70
C VAL A 225 -1.63 7.80 16.00
N CYS A 226 -2.18 9.01 16.00
CA CYS A 226 -2.91 9.50 17.18
C CYS A 226 -4.24 8.74 17.38
N VAL A 227 -4.72 8.70 18.61
CA VAL A 227 -6.05 8.17 18.91
C VAL A 227 -7.14 8.98 18.23
N GLY A 228 -8.19 8.30 17.73
CA GLY A 228 -9.41 8.96 17.27
C GLY A 228 -9.51 9.21 15.78
N LEU A 229 -8.70 8.56 14.92
CA LEU A 229 -8.93 8.53 13.49
C LEU A 229 -9.95 7.45 13.13
N GLY A 230 -10.76 7.71 12.11
CA GLY A 230 -11.92 6.86 11.78
C GLY A 230 -13.10 7.09 12.72
N SER A 231 -14.14 6.30 12.58
CA SER A 231 -15.36 6.49 13.37
C SER A 231 -16.18 5.21 13.51
N HIS A 232 -16.87 5.06 14.65
CA HIS A 232 -17.81 3.97 14.91
C HIS A 232 -19.26 4.31 14.49
N VAL A 233 -19.52 5.58 14.17
CA VAL A 233 -20.89 6.09 13.98
C VAL A 233 -21.58 5.62 12.70
N SER A 234 -20.78 5.16 11.70
CA SER A 234 -21.29 4.62 10.44
C SER A 234 -20.31 3.58 9.89
N TRP A 235 -20.83 2.56 9.20
CA TRP A 235 -20.04 1.44 8.69
C TRP A 235 -18.95 1.87 7.69
N ASP A 236 -19.23 2.86 6.85
CA ASP A 236 -18.34 3.41 5.82
C ASP A 236 -17.25 4.33 6.38
N ARG A 237 -17.40 4.79 7.63
CA ARG A 237 -16.42 5.61 8.33
C ARG A 237 -15.48 4.82 9.24
N LYS A 238 -15.73 3.51 9.40
CA LYS A 238 -14.85 2.62 10.14
C LYS A 238 -13.52 2.46 9.41
N LEU A 239 -12.42 2.77 10.09
CA LEU A 239 -11.10 2.78 9.46
C LEU A 239 -10.61 1.37 9.11
N ASP A 240 -10.97 0.34 9.89
CA ASP A 240 -10.70 -1.06 9.56
C ASP A 240 -11.32 -1.46 8.21
N GLY A 241 -12.57 -1.08 7.97
CA GLY A 241 -13.24 -1.33 6.68
C GLY A 241 -12.58 -0.58 5.51
N ARG A 242 -12.17 0.68 5.73
CA ARG A 242 -11.48 1.50 4.71
C ARG A 242 -10.10 0.93 4.37
N LEU A 243 -9.30 0.55 5.38
CA LEU A 243 -8.02 -0.11 5.21
C LEU A 243 -8.15 -1.43 4.45
N ALA A 244 -9.09 -2.29 4.88
CA ALA A 244 -9.34 -3.57 4.22
C ALA A 244 -9.74 -3.40 2.76
N GLY A 245 -10.64 -2.45 2.44
CA GLY A 245 -11.05 -2.16 1.07
C GLY A 245 -9.91 -1.67 0.19
N MET A 246 -9.09 -0.75 0.68
CA MET A 246 -7.92 -0.25 -0.05
C MET A 246 -6.89 -1.35 -0.30
N LEU A 247 -6.56 -2.15 0.70
CA LEU A 247 -5.58 -3.24 0.60
C LEU A 247 -6.09 -4.39 -0.29
N MET A 248 -7.37 -4.76 -0.17
CA MET A 248 -7.98 -5.79 -1.01
C MET A 248 -8.04 -5.39 -2.48
N SER A 249 -7.99 -4.09 -2.80
CA SER A 249 -7.96 -3.57 -4.17
C SER A 249 -6.60 -3.75 -4.87
N ILE A 250 -5.55 -4.12 -4.15
CA ILE A 250 -4.22 -4.39 -4.73
C ILE A 250 -4.30 -5.64 -5.61
N PRO A 251 -3.78 -5.61 -6.86
CA PRO A 251 -3.78 -6.79 -7.72
C PRO A 251 -3.17 -8.01 -7.02
N ALA A 252 -3.82 -9.16 -7.19
CA ALA A 252 -3.47 -10.46 -6.60
C ALA A 252 -3.63 -10.59 -5.07
N VAL A 253 -4.00 -9.55 -4.33
CA VAL A 253 -4.36 -9.67 -2.91
C VAL A 253 -5.66 -10.46 -2.78
N LYS A 254 -5.70 -11.38 -1.80
CA LYS A 254 -6.83 -12.29 -1.52
C LYS A 254 -7.18 -12.37 -0.04
N GLY A 255 -6.38 -11.76 0.83
CA GLY A 255 -6.63 -11.73 2.26
C GLY A 255 -6.11 -10.44 2.88
N VAL A 256 -6.86 -9.90 3.83
CA VAL A 256 -6.46 -8.78 4.70
C VAL A 256 -6.88 -9.12 6.11
N GLU A 257 -5.98 -8.93 7.06
CA GLU A 257 -6.23 -9.07 8.48
C GLU A 257 -5.82 -7.80 9.22
N ILE A 258 -6.57 -7.45 10.26
CA ILE A 258 -6.25 -6.35 11.17
C ILE A 258 -5.81 -6.96 12.50
N GLY A 259 -4.62 -6.59 12.98
CA GLY A 259 -4.05 -7.11 14.22
C GLY A 259 -3.93 -8.64 14.22
N MET A 260 -4.56 -9.30 15.20
CA MET A 260 -4.57 -10.77 15.32
C MET A 260 -5.37 -11.46 14.19
N GLY A 261 -6.28 -10.75 13.52
CA GLY A 261 -7.03 -11.25 12.37
C GLY A 261 -7.85 -12.50 12.69
N PHE A 262 -7.78 -13.53 11.84
CA PHE A 262 -8.54 -14.77 12.02
C PHE A 262 -8.14 -15.56 13.27
N GLU A 263 -6.95 -15.34 13.83
CA GLU A 263 -6.55 -15.98 15.07
C GLU A 263 -7.41 -15.54 16.25
N ALA A 264 -7.91 -14.31 16.26
CA ALA A 264 -8.83 -13.80 17.27
C ALA A 264 -10.12 -14.63 17.35
N ALA A 265 -10.59 -15.16 16.20
CA ALA A 265 -11.81 -15.99 16.17
C ALA A 265 -11.63 -17.39 16.74
N ARG A 266 -10.38 -17.82 17.04
CA ARG A 266 -10.04 -19.13 17.56
C ARG A 266 -9.77 -19.14 19.06
N ARG A 267 -9.79 -17.96 19.70
CA ARG A 267 -9.43 -17.78 21.10
C ARG A 267 -10.58 -17.23 21.93
N PRO A 268 -10.60 -17.49 23.24
CA PRO A 268 -11.54 -16.83 24.15
C PRO A 268 -11.25 -15.33 24.25
N GLY A 269 -12.30 -14.54 24.48
CA GLY A 269 -12.19 -13.07 24.50
C GLY A 269 -11.15 -12.53 25.49
N SER A 270 -10.95 -13.20 26.61
CA SER A 270 -9.93 -12.82 27.62
C SER A 270 -8.48 -12.92 27.12
N GLU A 271 -8.23 -13.65 26.04
CA GLU A 271 -6.91 -13.77 25.40
C GLU A 271 -6.78 -12.86 24.15
N VAL A 272 -7.88 -12.26 23.71
CA VAL A 272 -7.96 -11.44 22.50
C VAL A 272 -8.00 -9.95 22.82
N HIS A 273 -8.87 -9.55 23.76
CA HIS A 273 -9.05 -8.12 24.02
C HIS A 273 -7.88 -7.53 24.77
N ASP A 274 -7.38 -6.38 24.26
CA ASP A 274 -6.25 -5.68 24.84
C ASP A 274 -6.66 -4.97 26.14
N PRO A 275 -6.04 -5.28 27.30
CA PRO A 275 -6.31 -4.54 28.53
C PRO A 275 -5.96 -3.06 28.41
N ILE A 276 -6.70 -2.20 29.11
CA ILE A 276 -6.46 -0.76 29.14
C ILE A 276 -5.84 -0.40 30.48
N GLU A 277 -4.69 0.24 30.47
CA GLU A 277 -3.96 0.71 31.64
C GLU A 277 -3.75 2.22 31.57
N ALA A 278 -3.59 2.84 32.73
CA ALA A 278 -3.10 4.22 32.80
C ALA A 278 -1.67 4.24 32.22
N GLY A 279 -1.46 5.05 31.20
CA GLY A 279 -0.13 5.33 30.69
C GLY A 279 0.67 6.18 31.69
N PRO A 280 1.99 6.31 31.55
CA PRO A 280 2.72 7.33 32.25
C PRO A 280 2.05 8.66 31.92
N LEU A 281 1.47 9.30 32.90
CA LEU A 281 1.09 10.72 32.80
C LEU A 281 2.32 11.41 32.22
N GLY A 282 2.19 12.07 31.05
CA GLY A 282 3.31 12.78 30.44
C GLY A 282 4.05 13.60 31.50
N PRO A 283 5.35 13.89 31.35
CA PRO A 283 6.24 14.35 32.41
C PRO A 283 5.52 15.34 33.27
N ALA A 284 5.49 15.02 34.59
CA ALA A 284 4.89 15.89 35.62
C ALA A 284 5.27 17.31 35.28
N ARG A 285 4.28 18.22 35.24
CA ARG A 285 4.44 19.64 34.93
C ARG A 285 5.85 20.11 35.25
N ALA A 286 6.63 20.47 34.24
CA ALA A 286 7.78 21.31 34.51
C ALA A 286 7.24 22.51 35.29
N GLU A 287 7.70 22.68 36.53
CA GLU A 287 7.30 23.78 37.39
C GLU A 287 7.72 25.09 36.70
N GLY A 288 6.76 25.75 36.07
CA GLY A 288 6.95 27.01 35.37
C GLY A 288 5.65 27.44 34.71
N LYS A 289 5.16 28.63 35.06
CA LYS A 289 3.98 29.23 34.45
C LYS A 289 4.14 29.27 32.92
N GLY A 290 3.43 28.38 32.21
CA GLY A 290 3.35 28.37 30.75
C GLY A 290 3.84 27.12 30.04
N ALA A 291 4.44 26.13 30.70
CA ALA A 291 4.83 24.89 30.08
C ALA A 291 3.57 24.02 29.77
N ARG A 292 3.25 23.86 28.52
CA ARG A 292 2.25 22.87 28.09
C ARG A 292 2.81 21.46 28.36
N PRO A 293 2.00 20.52 28.92
CA PRO A 293 2.43 19.13 29.03
C PRO A 293 2.77 18.62 27.60
N ALA A 294 3.80 17.77 27.49
CA ALA A 294 4.10 17.11 26.24
C ALA A 294 2.82 16.41 25.75
N ALA A 295 2.44 16.69 24.50
CA ALA A 295 1.24 16.14 23.90
C ALA A 295 1.38 14.62 23.81
N ASP A 296 0.49 13.87 24.48
CA ASP A 296 0.43 12.42 24.39
C ASP A 296 -0.61 12.00 23.34
N PRO A 297 -0.19 11.46 22.18
CA PRO A 297 -1.11 11.05 21.13
C PRO A 297 -2.02 9.87 21.53
N LYS A 298 -1.75 9.20 22.66
CA LYS A 298 -2.55 8.12 23.24
C LYS A 298 -3.55 8.58 24.30
N GLY A 299 -3.50 9.85 24.68
CA GLY A 299 -4.43 10.43 25.66
C GLY A 299 -4.22 9.99 27.11
N GLY A 300 -3.04 9.53 27.48
CA GLY A 300 -2.72 9.09 28.85
C GLY A 300 -3.07 7.62 29.13
N PHE A 301 -3.38 6.84 28.11
CA PHE A 301 -3.67 5.42 28.23
C PHE A 301 -2.68 4.59 27.41
N ARG A 302 -2.50 3.33 27.80
CA ARG A 302 -1.71 2.36 27.05
C ARG A 302 -2.42 1.00 27.03
N ARG A 303 -2.05 0.20 26.07
CA ARG A 303 -2.42 -1.21 25.97
C ARG A 303 -1.17 -2.07 26.03
N PRO A 304 -1.04 -3.02 27.00
CA PRO A 304 0.12 -3.91 27.12
C PRO A 304 0.27 -4.85 25.92
N THR A 305 -0.83 -5.13 25.24
CA THR A 305 -0.90 -5.93 24.00
C THR A 305 -1.52 -5.09 22.90
N ASN A 306 -1.40 -5.53 21.65
CA ASN A 306 -1.98 -4.86 20.49
C ASN A 306 -2.63 -5.89 19.53
N ASN A 307 -3.42 -6.78 20.09
CA ASN A 307 -4.15 -7.81 19.36
C ASN A 307 -5.17 -7.23 18.39
N ALA A 308 -5.78 -6.10 18.76
CA ALA A 308 -6.71 -5.34 17.93
C ALA A 308 -6.00 -4.63 16.73
N GLY A 309 -4.65 -4.62 16.70
CA GLY A 309 -3.89 -3.97 15.64
C GLY A 309 -4.10 -2.47 15.58
N GLY A 310 -4.20 -1.80 16.75
CA GLY A 310 -4.33 -0.35 16.86
C GLY A 310 -5.73 0.21 16.54
N LEU A 311 -6.73 -0.66 16.33
CA LEU A 311 -8.08 -0.28 15.92
C LEU A 311 -9.14 -0.95 16.80
N GLU A 312 -9.99 -0.16 17.42
CA GLU A 312 -11.16 -0.64 18.17
C GLU A 312 -12.42 0.07 17.68
N GLY A 313 -13.43 -0.69 17.29
CA GLY A 313 -14.68 -0.15 16.76
C GLY A 313 -14.53 0.69 15.49
N GLY A 314 -13.43 0.53 14.75
CA GLY A 314 -13.10 1.31 13.55
C GLY A 314 -12.43 2.66 13.85
N ILE A 315 -11.91 2.83 15.07
CA ILE A 315 -11.22 4.04 15.53
C ILE A 315 -9.80 3.68 15.97
N THR A 316 -8.81 4.51 15.65
CA THR A 316 -7.43 4.33 16.14
C THR A 316 -7.32 4.51 17.64
N THR A 317 -6.54 3.67 18.29
CA THR A 317 -6.34 3.63 19.74
C THR A 317 -5.12 4.41 20.21
N GLY A 318 -4.27 4.86 19.28
CA GLY A 318 -2.94 5.41 19.58
C GLY A 318 -1.84 4.35 19.61
N GLU A 319 -2.19 3.05 19.64
CA GLU A 319 -1.23 1.97 19.44
C GLU A 319 -0.91 1.82 17.94
N PRO A 320 0.20 1.13 17.57
CA PRO A 320 0.53 0.93 16.17
C PRO A 320 -0.62 0.29 15.38
N VAL A 321 -0.95 0.85 14.22
CA VAL A 321 -1.89 0.20 13.30
C VAL A 321 -1.15 -0.91 12.58
N VAL A 322 -1.63 -2.16 12.75
CA VAL A 322 -1.02 -3.37 12.20
C VAL A 322 -2.00 -4.07 11.28
N VAL A 323 -1.61 -4.25 10.03
CA VAL A 323 -2.39 -4.97 9.03
C VAL A 323 -1.55 -6.03 8.33
N LYS A 324 -2.15 -7.17 8.01
CA LYS A 324 -1.51 -8.26 7.25
C LYS A 324 -2.21 -8.42 5.91
N VAL A 325 -1.43 -8.68 4.88
CA VAL A 325 -1.94 -8.74 3.50
C VAL A 325 -1.41 -10.01 2.84
N GLY A 326 -2.33 -10.86 2.38
CA GLY A 326 -2.03 -12.11 1.69
C GLY A 326 -2.18 -11.96 0.18
N MET A 327 -1.12 -12.29 -0.55
CA MET A 327 -1.06 -12.26 -2.00
C MET A 327 -0.98 -13.67 -2.57
N LYS A 328 -1.89 -14.00 -3.51
CA LYS A 328 -1.77 -15.25 -4.27
C LYS A 328 -0.58 -15.21 -5.24
N PRO A 329 -0.08 -16.37 -5.71
CA PRO A 329 0.90 -16.43 -6.79
C PRO A 329 0.46 -15.65 -8.03
N ILE A 330 1.42 -15.13 -8.78
CA ILE A 330 1.17 -14.42 -10.04
C ILE A 330 0.62 -15.40 -11.07
N SER A 331 -0.40 -14.99 -11.82
CA SER A 331 -1.12 -15.87 -12.75
C SER A 331 -0.42 -16.11 -14.10
N THR A 332 0.68 -15.43 -14.38
CA THR A 332 1.48 -15.65 -15.58
C THR A 332 2.57 -16.67 -15.29
N LEU A 333 2.34 -17.92 -15.70
CA LEU A 333 3.25 -19.03 -15.48
C LEU A 333 4.08 -19.30 -16.73
N MET A 334 5.37 -19.65 -16.54
CA MET A 334 6.22 -20.14 -17.65
C MET A 334 5.83 -21.58 -18.07
N SER A 335 5.21 -22.36 -17.15
CA SER A 335 4.51 -23.61 -17.44
C SER A 335 3.00 -23.33 -17.46
N PRO A 336 2.43 -22.88 -18.61
CA PRO A 336 1.09 -22.31 -18.65
C PRO A 336 0.00 -23.38 -18.42
N LEU A 337 -1.02 -22.97 -17.64
CA LEU A 337 -2.19 -23.79 -17.35
C LEU A 337 -3.08 -23.96 -18.59
N PRO A 338 -3.93 -25.01 -18.63
CA PRO A 338 -4.95 -25.17 -19.66
C PRO A 338 -5.93 -24.00 -19.68
N THR A 339 -6.32 -23.58 -20.87
CA THR A 339 -7.34 -22.56 -21.15
C THR A 339 -8.05 -22.86 -22.44
N ILE A 340 -8.82 -21.93 -22.98
CA ILE A 340 -9.42 -21.95 -24.28
C ILE A 340 -8.87 -20.83 -25.16
N ASP A 341 -8.83 -21.03 -26.46
CA ASP A 341 -8.62 -19.95 -27.41
C ASP A 341 -9.97 -19.29 -27.73
N LEU A 342 -10.12 -18.00 -27.39
CA LEU A 342 -11.37 -17.26 -27.55
C LEU A 342 -11.82 -17.09 -28.98
N GLN A 343 -10.91 -17.20 -29.94
CA GLN A 343 -11.23 -17.08 -31.37
C GLN A 343 -11.77 -18.37 -31.94
N SER A 344 -11.17 -19.51 -31.59
CA SER A 344 -11.54 -20.82 -32.14
C SER A 344 -12.47 -21.63 -31.24
N GLY A 345 -12.59 -21.27 -29.96
CA GLY A 345 -13.31 -22.03 -28.93
C GLY A 345 -12.62 -23.34 -28.53
N GLN A 346 -11.40 -23.61 -29.03
CA GLN A 346 -10.70 -24.87 -28.80
C GLN A 346 -9.81 -24.84 -27.55
N PRO A 347 -9.59 -26.00 -26.91
CA PRO A 347 -8.64 -26.12 -25.82
C PRO A 347 -7.24 -25.63 -26.23
N ALA A 348 -6.59 -24.87 -25.36
CA ALA A 348 -5.28 -24.28 -25.58
C ALA A 348 -4.47 -24.20 -24.26
N LYS A 349 -3.20 -23.82 -24.35
CA LYS A 349 -2.42 -23.37 -23.23
C LYS A 349 -2.52 -21.85 -23.11
N ALA A 350 -2.61 -21.34 -21.89
CA ALA A 350 -2.68 -19.91 -21.61
C ALA A 350 -1.47 -19.17 -22.22
N VAL A 351 -1.63 -17.87 -22.47
CA VAL A 351 -0.51 -17.06 -22.92
C VAL A 351 0.58 -17.04 -21.83
N SER A 352 1.82 -17.28 -22.25
CA SER A 352 3.00 -17.19 -21.39
C SER A 352 3.80 -15.96 -21.80
N GLU A 353 3.95 -15.02 -20.89
CA GLU A 353 4.81 -13.85 -21.04
C GLU A 353 5.84 -13.88 -19.92
N ARG A 354 7.01 -13.26 -20.13
CA ARG A 354 8.01 -13.13 -19.06
C ARG A 354 7.42 -12.37 -17.88
N SER A 355 7.45 -12.96 -16.72
CA SER A 355 6.87 -12.43 -15.49
C SER A 355 7.83 -12.56 -14.31
N ASP A 356 7.49 -11.89 -13.21
CA ASP A 356 8.11 -12.11 -11.90
C ASP A 356 7.78 -13.54 -11.41
N ILE A 357 8.67 -14.13 -10.63
CA ILE A 357 8.40 -15.39 -9.91
C ILE A 357 7.58 -15.09 -8.65
N THR A 358 7.85 -13.96 -8.03
CA THR A 358 7.06 -13.42 -6.92
C THR A 358 7.07 -11.90 -6.94
N ALA A 359 5.99 -11.28 -6.46
CA ALA A 359 5.91 -9.84 -6.24
C ALA A 359 5.62 -9.50 -4.78
N VAL A 360 5.75 -10.46 -3.86
CA VAL A 360 5.45 -10.27 -2.43
C VAL A 360 6.29 -9.15 -1.80
N PRO A 361 7.62 -9.03 -2.03
CA PRO A 361 8.39 -7.90 -1.50
C PRO A 361 7.88 -6.54 -1.99
N ALA A 362 7.54 -6.44 -3.27
CA ALA A 362 6.97 -5.22 -3.85
C ALA A 362 5.56 -4.92 -3.29
N MET A 363 4.74 -5.96 -3.05
CA MET A 363 3.42 -5.80 -2.43
C MET A 363 3.54 -5.12 -1.06
N GLY A 364 4.58 -5.39 -0.27
CA GLY A 364 4.81 -4.69 0.99
C GLY A 364 4.85 -3.17 0.80
N VAL A 365 5.62 -2.67 -0.17
CA VAL A 365 5.72 -1.23 -0.47
C VAL A 365 4.40 -0.67 -1.01
N ILE A 366 3.68 -1.44 -1.83
CA ILE A 366 2.35 -1.04 -2.34
C ILE A 366 1.34 -0.98 -1.19
N ALA A 367 1.37 -1.94 -0.28
CA ALA A 367 0.48 -1.97 0.89
C ALA A 367 0.77 -0.79 1.84
N GLU A 368 2.06 -0.43 2.08
CA GLU A 368 2.42 0.79 2.79
C GLU A 368 1.77 2.04 2.17
N ALA A 369 1.82 2.15 0.84
CA ALA A 369 1.21 3.28 0.12
C ALA A 369 -0.31 3.33 0.29
N MET A 370 -1.00 2.19 0.25
CA MET A 370 -2.45 2.12 0.44
C MET A 370 -2.86 2.40 1.89
N VAL A 371 -2.09 1.93 2.88
CA VAL A 371 -2.27 2.28 4.30
C VAL A 371 -2.07 3.77 4.51
N ALA A 372 -1.03 4.36 3.90
CA ALA A 372 -0.77 5.79 3.98
C ALA A 372 -1.92 6.62 3.43
N LEU A 373 -2.48 6.25 2.28
CA LEU A 373 -3.63 6.93 1.67
C LEU A 373 -4.87 6.88 2.58
N ALA A 374 -5.15 5.71 3.20
CA ALA A 374 -6.27 5.56 4.13
C ALA A 374 -6.10 6.40 5.40
N LEU A 375 -4.90 6.38 6.00
CA LEU A 375 -4.60 7.14 7.20
C LEU A 375 -4.56 8.65 6.93
N ALA A 376 -3.96 9.07 5.82
CA ALA A 376 -3.93 10.48 5.43
C ALA A 376 -5.34 11.04 5.19
N ASP A 377 -6.23 10.27 4.53
CA ASP A 377 -7.63 10.67 4.37
C ASP A 377 -8.35 10.79 5.72
N ALA A 378 -8.14 9.85 6.64
CA ALA A 378 -8.71 9.93 8.00
C ALA A 378 -8.15 11.10 8.81
N MET A 379 -6.86 11.44 8.63
CA MET A 379 -6.23 12.62 9.23
C MET A 379 -6.86 13.91 8.70
N LEU A 380 -7.03 14.03 7.39
CA LEU A 380 -7.67 15.18 6.76
C LEU A 380 -9.15 15.30 7.12
N GLU A 381 -9.87 14.18 7.24
CA GLU A 381 -11.25 14.17 7.71
C GLU A 381 -11.37 14.73 9.15
N LYS A 382 -10.41 14.37 10.02
CA LYS A 382 -10.46 14.75 11.42
C LYS A 382 -9.96 16.17 11.67
N PHE A 383 -8.85 16.55 11.06
CA PHE A 383 -8.16 17.81 11.39
C PHE A 383 -8.41 18.90 10.34
N GLY A 384 -8.72 18.53 9.10
CA GLY A 384 -9.04 19.49 8.04
C GLY A 384 -7.94 20.53 7.81
N GLY A 385 -8.35 21.64 7.21
CA GLY A 385 -7.48 22.80 6.90
C GLY A 385 -7.06 22.82 5.42
N ASP A 386 -6.97 24.04 4.87
CA ASP A 386 -6.52 24.26 3.49
C ASP A 386 -4.99 24.36 3.40
N SER A 387 -4.32 24.52 4.56
CA SER A 387 -2.86 24.57 4.66
C SER A 387 -2.33 23.60 5.71
N LEU A 388 -1.08 23.15 5.53
CA LEU A 388 -0.38 22.32 6.52
C LEU A 388 -0.29 23.00 7.88
N THR A 389 -0.07 24.31 7.94
CA THR A 389 -0.03 25.10 9.17
C THR A 389 -1.36 25.05 9.93
N GLU A 390 -2.46 25.15 9.21
CA GLU A 390 -3.81 25.08 9.80
C GLU A 390 -4.09 23.67 10.33
N MET A 391 -3.81 22.65 9.53
CA MET A 391 -3.95 21.25 9.93
C MET A 391 -3.11 20.91 11.17
N ARG A 392 -1.87 21.41 11.23
CA ARG A 392 -0.98 21.25 12.40
C ARG A 392 -1.56 21.89 13.65
N ARG A 393 -2.06 23.13 13.55
CA ARG A 393 -2.73 23.82 14.67
C ARG A 393 -3.91 22.99 15.20
N ASN A 394 -4.72 22.43 14.32
CA ASN A 394 -5.89 21.61 14.67
C ASN A 394 -5.46 20.30 15.35
N TYR A 395 -4.43 19.64 14.80
CA TYR A 395 -3.83 18.43 15.37
C TYR A 395 -3.25 18.69 16.77
N ASP A 396 -2.40 19.70 16.93
CA ASP A 396 -1.75 20.05 18.20
C ASP A 396 -2.79 20.44 19.26
N GLY A 397 -3.84 21.17 18.88
CA GLY A 397 -4.95 21.52 19.74
C GLY A 397 -5.71 20.28 20.24
N TYR A 398 -5.96 19.32 19.35
CA TYR A 398 -6.61 18.06 19.71
C TYR A 398 -5.74 17.22 20.65
N VAL A 399 -4.51 16.91 20.26
CA VAL A 399 -3.59 16.05 21.04
C VAL A 399 -3.30 16.69 22.39
N GLY A 400 -3.05 18.01 22.42
CA GLY A 400 -2.84 18.76 23.66
C GLY A 400 -4.06 18.77 24.61
N SER A 401 -5.28 18.57 24.09
CA SER A 401 -6.50 18.48 24.89
C SER A 401 -6.73 17.10 25.52
N LEU A 402 -6.10 16.05 25.01
CA LEU A 402 -6.38 14.68 25.44
C LEU A 402 -5.98 14.43 26.89
N GLY A 403 -4.74 14.77 27.27
CA GLY A 403 -4.24 14.58 28.65
C GLY A 403 -4.94 15.45 29.68
N SER A 404 -5.37 16.67 29.33
CA SER A 404 -6.01 17.59 30.26
C SER A 404 -7.44 17.18 30.66
N ARG A 405 -8.11 16.38 29.88
CA ARG A 405 -9.49 15.92 30.15
C ARG A 405 -9.61 15.08 31.43
N TRP A 406 -8.55 14.39 31.80
CA TRP A 406 -8.54 13.44 32.94
C TRP A 406 -7.86 14.00 34.16
N ALA A 407 -6.92 14.96 34.02
CA ALA A 407 -6.22 15.58 35.12
C ALA A 407 -7.13 16.46 36.01
N VAL A 408 -8.23 17.00 35.48
CA VAL A 408 -9.18 17.84 36.21
C VAL A 408 -10.11 17.02 37.12
N ARG A 409 -10.36 15.75 36.79
CA ARG A 409 -11.29 14.89 37.57
C ARG A 409 -10.64 14.27 38.83
N SER A 410 -9.32 14.18 38.89
CA SER A 410 -8.61 13.64 40.04
C SER A 410 -8.49 14.64 41.23
N SER A 411 -8.88 15.89 41.03
CA SER A 411 -8.88 16.93 42.10
C SER A 411 -10.23 17.20 42.72
N GLU A 412 -11.30 16.54 42.26
CA GLU A 412 -12.67 16.69 42.77
C GLU A 412 -13.26 15.39 43.37
N GLY A 413 -12.41 14.38 43.64
CA GLY A 413 -12.79 13.10 44.26
C GLY A 413 -12.36 12.98 45.71
#